data_8f51bfb3abe3062bf7518b5e53081284
#
_entry.id   8f51bfb3abe3062bf7518b5e53081284
#
_cell.length_a   1.000
_cell.length_b   1.000
_cell.length_c   1.000
_cell.angle_alpha   90.00
_cell.angle_beta   90.00
_cell.angle_gamma   90.00
#
_symmetry.space_group_name_H-M   'P 1'
#
loop_
_entity.id
_entity.type
_entity.pdbx_description
1 polymer ?
#
loop_
_entity_poly.entity_id
_entity_poly.type
_entity_poly.pdbx_seq_one_letter_code
_entity_poly.pdbx_strand_id
1 'polypeptide(L)'
;MSIQIVLSVLAEMRQLRSRDHWTHQQLEAHQADALRGLRDYAYTHSPFYQRFHQGLTDAPLQELPVLTKATLMEHFDELVTDRAIRLEEVKTHTRSLTGDERFLGRYWVNATSGSSGHPGIFLFNRAEWTTVLTSFARTREWAGIKVDLTHHVKTATIASTTPFHMSTRVNATAHSWWMPELRIAASEPLETIVKRLNAWQPEALIAYASMARILADEQLAGRLQITPRAVFTSSEVLTEQTRRRIVQAWGERLFNQYAATESGSLAAECSHHRGMHLMEDLVIFEVVDQDNRPVPPGVYGDKLLITVLFNHTQPLIRYELSDSVRLATAPCPSGHPFALIDDIQGRVEEVLSFPGVASEVVNVHPLVFSRVMDTLPVSGWQVIQETGGLRVLLSGVRGQFDDEMLADTLQQALREQGTIVPRVEVQRVTSIPKTAAGKAPLITSNLPRSSPLSGAADSGRSSKEAGI
;
A
#
# COMPACT_ATOMS: atom_id res chain seq x y z
N MET A 1 -8.93 -13.12 -20.01
CA MET A 1 -10.09 -13.03 -19.06
C MET A 1 -11.26 -13.82 -19.60
N SER A 2 -11.96 -14.64 -18.78
CA SER A 2 -13.19 -15.29 -19.23
C SER A 2 -14.28 -14.22 -19.47
N ILE A 3 -15.13 -14.42 -20.49
CA ILE A 3 -16.21 -13.48 -20.83
C ILE A 3 -17.13 -13.19 -19.63
N GLN A 4 -17.30 -14.17 -18.76
CA GLN A 4 -18.09 -14.03 -17.54
C GLN A 4 -17.48 -13.05 -16.53
N ILE A 5 -16.15 -13.01 -16.36
CA ILE A 5 -15.49 -12.04 -15.49
C ILE A 5 -15.61 -10.64 -16.10
N VAL A 6 -15.48 -10.50 -17.43
CA VAL A 6 -15.67 -9.20 -18.11
C VAL A 6 -17.08 -8.67 -17.85
N LEU A 7 -18.11 -9.48 -18.05
CA LEU A 7 -19.50 -9.07 -17.84
C LEU A 7 -19.75 -8.71 -16.37
N SER A 8 -19.20 -9.46 -15.42
CA SER A 8 -19.31 -9.17 -13.98
C SER A 8 -18.64 -7.83 -13.64
N VAL A 9 -17.42 -7.58 -14.12
CA VAL A 9 -16.72 -6.31 -13.92
C VAL A 9 -17.50 -5.14 -14.52
N LEU A 10 -18.05 -5.27 -15.74
CA LEU A 10 -18.84 -4.21 -16.37
C LEU A 10 -20.15 -3.93 -15.60
N ALA A 11 -20.80 -4.96 -15.06
CA ALA A 11 -22.01 -4.81 -14.25
C ALA A 11 -21.70 -4.09 -12.94
N GLU A 12 -20.63 -4.48 -12.24
CA GLU A 12 -20.23 -3.88 -10.98
C GLU A 12 -19.69 -2.45 -11.18
N MET A 13 -18.93 -2.18 -12.26
CA MET A 13 -18.53 -0.82 -12.63
C MET A 13 -19.71 0.14 -12.78
N ARG A 14 -20.84 -0.35 -13.33
CA ARG A 14 -22.06 0.48 -13.42
C ARG A 14 -22.59 0.85 -12.03
N GLN A 15 -22.52 -0.06 -11.07
CA GLN A 15 -22.89 0.20 -9.67
C GLN A 15 -21.94 1.20 -9.02
N LEU A 16 -20.62 1.00 -9.17
CA LEU A 16 -19.62 1.90 -8.58
C LEU A 16 -19.74 3.33 -9.15
N ARG A 17 -19.97 3.48 -10.45
CA ARG A 17 -20.26 4.78 -11.06
C ARG A 17 -21.48 5.48 -10.45
N SER A 18 -22.53 4.72 -10.12
CA SER A 18 -23.69 5.28 -9.42
C SER A 18 -23.34 5.76 -8.02
N ARG A 19 -22.46 5.01 -7.33
CA ARG A 19 -21.98 5.35 -5.97
C ARG A 19 -21.07 6.57 -5.95
N ASP A 20 -20.38 6.89 -7.04
CA ASP A 20 -19.59 8.11 -7.18
C ASP A 20 -20.42 9.40 -7.02
N HIS A 21 -21.74 9.29 -7.15
CA HIS A 21 -22.70 10.38 -7.03
C HIS A 21 -23.63 10.28 -5.81
N TRP A 22 -23.34 9.39 -4.87
CA TRP A 22 -24.11 9.26 -3.66
C TRP A 22 -24.01 10.52 -2.77
N THR A 23 -25.01 10.71 -1.93
CA THR A 23 -24.90 11.60 -0.78
C THR A 23 -24.12 10.89 0.34
N HIS A 24 -23.56 11.67 1.25
CA HIS A 24 -22.88 11.12 2.43
C HIS A 24 -23.80 10.19 3.24
N GLN A 25 -25.07 10.56 3.40
CA GLN A 25 -26.09 9.74 4.07
C GLN A 25 -26.30 8.38 3.37
N GLN A 26 -26.27 8.34 2.02
CA GLN A 26 -26.39 7.07 1.28
C GLN A 26 -25.15 6.19 1.47
N LEU A 27 -23.97 6.81 1.52
CA LEU A 27 -22.73 6.10 1.80
C LEU A 27 -22.73 5.50 3.23
N GLU A 28 -23.08 6.28 4.23
CA GLU A 28 -23.18 5.83 5.63
C GLU A 28 -24.19 4.69 5.78
N ALA A 29 -25.38 4.81 5.18
CA ALA A 29 -26.40 3.76 5.21
C ALA A 29 -25.89 2.46 4.58
N HIS A 30 -25.21 2.56 3.42
CA HIS A 30 -24.60 1.41 2.77
C HIS A 30 -23.52 0.75 3.63
N GLN A 31 -22.62 1.56 4.22
CA GLN A 31 -21.58 1.04 5.11
C GLN A 31 -22.17 0.33 6.33
N ALA A 32 -23.20 0.90 6.94
CA ALA A 32 -23.87 0.31 8.10
C ALA A 32 -24.51 -1.05 7.76
N ASP A 33 -25.20 -1.15 6.63
CA ASP A 33 -25.84 -2.39 6.18
C ASP A 33 -24.80 -3.45 5.78
N ALA A 34 -23.79 -3.08 5.02
CA ALA A 34 -22.72 -3.98 4.59
C ALA A 34 -21.89 -4.49 5.79
N LEU A 35 -21.56 -3.60 6.74
CA LEU A 35 -20.86 -3.97 7.98
C LEU A 35 -21.67 -4.95 8.81
N ARG A 36 -22.98 -4.72 8.99
CA ARG A 36 -23.85 -5.64 9.72
C ARG A 36 -23.83 -7.01 9.06
N GLY A 37 -24.05 -7.07 7.73
CA GLY A 37 -24.01 -8.33 6.99
C GLY A 37 -22.67 -9.06 7.08
N LEU A 38 -21.55 -8.33 7.01
CA LEU A 38 -20.21 -8.91 7.16
C LEU A 38 -19.98 -9.47 8.57
N ARG A 39 -20.39 -8.76 9.61
CA ARG A 39 -20.24 -9.20 11.02
C ARG A 39 -21.07 -10.45 11.28
N ASP A 40 -22.34 -10.46 10.87
CA ASP A 40 -23.23 -11.60 11.01
C ASP A 40 -22.69 -12.84 10.28
N TYR A 41 -22.16 -12.63 9.06
CA TYR A 41 -21.56 -13.70 8.29
C TYR A 41 -20.28 -14.24 8.93
N ALA A 42 -19.37 -13.34 9.35
CA ALA A 42 -18.12 -13.70 10.01
C ALA A 42 -18.38 -14.46 11.32
N TYR A 43 -19.31 -13.97 12.14
CA TYR A 43 -19.69 -14.62 13.40
C TYR A 43 -20.28 -16.02 13.16
N THR A 44 -21.08 -16.20 12.10
CA THR A 44 -21.74 -17.48 11.81
C THR A 44 -20.77 -18.52 11.23
N HIS A 45 -19.80 -18.11 10.40
CA HIS A 45 -19.01 -19.03 9.59
C HIS A 45 -17.53 -19.13 10.02
N SER A 46 -17.04 -18.24 10.90
CA SER A 46 -15.66 -18.24 11.37
C SER A 46 -15.58 -18.54 12.87
N PRO A 47 -15.05 -19.70 13.28
CA PRO A 47 -14.81 -20.00 14.68
C PRO A 47 -13.91 -18.98 15.38
N PHE A 48 -13.00 -18.36 14.64
CA PHE A 48 -12.18 -17.26 15.15
C PHE A 48 -13.06 -16.07 15.57
N TYR A 49 -13.94 -15.58 14.69
CA TYR A 49 -14.76 -14.41 14.98
C TYR A 49 -15.83 -14.69 16.06
N GLN A 50 -16.30 -15.92 16.19
CA GLN A 50 -17.18 -16.29 17.31
C GLN A 50 -16.53 -16.04 18.67
N ARG A 51 -15.24 -16.33 18.81
CA ARG A 51 -14.50 -16.07 20.05
C ARG A 51 -14.00 -14.62 20.12
N PHE A 52 -13.45 -14.11 19.03
CA PHE A 52 -12.80 -12.80 18.97
C PHE A 52 -13.78 -11.64 19.19
N HIS A 53 -15.06 -11.82 18.75
CA HIS A 53 -16.14 -10.85 18.94
C HIS A 53 -17.19 -11.33 19.95
N GLN A 54 -16.86 -12.29 20.83
CA GLN A 54 -17.78 -12.80 21.82
C GLN A 54 -18.24 -11.68 22.76
N GLY A 55 -19.57 -11.52 22.92
CA GLY A 55 -20.16 -10.45 23.72
C GLY A 55 -20.15 -9.05 23.09
N LEU A 56 -19.67 -8.92 21.85
CA LEU A 56 -19.55 -7.63 21.13
C LEU A 56 -20.45 -7.56 19.89
N THR A 57 -21.46 -8.41 19.79
CA THR A 57 -22.30 -8.52 18.57
C THR A 57 -22.94 -7.18 18.19
N ASP A 58 -23.42 -6.40 19.18
CA ASP A 58 -24.06 -5.10 18.99
C ASP A 58 -23.15 -3.91 19.28
N ALA A 59 -21.88 -4.16 19.59
CA ALA A 59 -20.92 -3.10 19.88
C ALA A 59 -20.61 -2.25 18.63
N PRO A 60 -20.37 -0.95 18.76
CA PRO A 60 -19.87 -0.11 17.69
C PRO A 60 -18.56 -0.66 17.11
N LEU A 61 -18.28 -0.38 15.82
CA LEU A 61 -17.07 -0.87 15.15
C LEU A 61 -15.80 -0.51 15.94
N GLN A 62 -15.72 0.71 16.46
CA GLN A 62 -14.57 1.25 17.18
C GLN A 62 -14.26 0.51 18.51
N GLU A 63 -15.23 -0.20 19.06
CA GLU A 63 -15.07 -1.00 20.29
C GLU A 63 -14.61 -2.44 20.00
N LEU A 64 -14.66 -2.88 18.74
CA LEU A 64 -14.18 -4.21 18.38
C LEU A 64 -12.65 -4.30 18.48
N PRO A 65 -12.10 -5.46 18.85
CA PRO A 65 -10.66 -5.66 18.91
C PRO A 65 -10.03 -5.49 17.51
N VAL A 66 -8.79 -5.00 17.49
CA VAL A 66 -8.02 -4.83 16.26
C VAL A 66 -7.44 -6.17 15.83
N LEU A 67 -7.67 -6.53 14.57
CA LEU A 67 -7.09 -7.71 13.95
C LEU A 67 -5.72 -7.37 13.36
N THR A 68 -4.66 -7.87 13.98
CA THR A 68 -3.30 -7.71 13.44
C THR A 68 -2.98 -8.79 12.41
N LYS A 69 -1.99 -8.55 11.57
CA LYS A 69 -1.46 -9.54 10.62
C LYS A 69 -0.94 -10.79 11.34
N ALA A 70 -0.30 -10.63 12.51
CA ALA A 70 0.19 -11.74 13.31
C ALA A 70 -0.97 -12.63 13.78
N THR A 71 -2.00 -12.04 14.39
CA THR A 71 -3.20 -12.73 14.83
C THR A 71 -3.93 -13.43 13.67
N LEU A 72 -4.05 -12.75 12.52
CA LEU A 72 -4.64 -13.35 11.32
C LEU A 72 -3.90 -14.60 10.87
N MET A 73 -2.57 -14.53 10.80
CA MET A 73 -1.77 -15.67 10.32
C MET A 73 -1.69 -16.81 11.33
N GLU A 74 -1.70 -16.52 12.62
CA GLU A 74 -1.75 -17.51 13.71
C GLU A 74 -3.07 -18.29 13.70
N HIS A 75 -4.19 -17.60 13.48
CA HIS A 75 -5.53 -18.19 13.48
C HIS A 75 -6.14 -18.38 12.09
N PHE A 76 -5.31 -18.42 11.05
CA PHE A 76 -5.76 -18.43 9.66
C PHE A 76 -6.82 -19.48 9.37
N ASP A 77 -6.59 -20.75 9.76
CA ASP A 77 -7.51 -21.87 9.49
C ASP A 77 -8.87 -21.72 10.17
N GLU A 78 -8.93 -20.99 11.28
CA GLU A 78 -10.16 -20.73 12.00
C GLU A 78 -10.83 -19.43 11.54
N LEU A 79 -10.07 -18.48 11.02
CA LEU A 79 -10.55 -17.18 10.56
C LEU A 79 -11.27 -17.29 9.21
N VAL A 80 -10.69 -18.03 8.24
CA VAL A 80 -11.34 -18.22 6.94
C VAL A 80 -12.68 -18.95 7.09
N THR A 81 -13.68 -18.57 6.30
CA THR A 81 -15.05 -19.08 6.45
C THR A 81 -15.30 -20.43 5.79
N ASP A 82 -14.51 -20.79 4.77
CA ASP A 82 -14.56 -22.13 4.15
C ASP A 82 -13.60 -23.09 4.85
N ARG A 83 -14.15 -24.10 5.50
CA ARG A 83 -13.39 -25.12 6.26
C ARG A 83 -12.50 -26.01 5.42
N ALA A 84 -12.61 -25.98 4.10
CA ALA A 84 -11.71 -26.69 3.18
C ALA A 84 -10.37 -25.94 2.97
N ILE A 85 -10.26 -24.68 3.40
CA ILE A 85 -9.04 -23.90 3.28
C ILE A 85 -8.12 -24.18 4.47
N ARG A 86 -6.84 -24.52 4.18
CA ARG A 86 -5.81 -24.74 5.17
C ARG A 86 -4.55 -23.96 4.78
N LEU A 87 -3.95 -23.23 5.74
CA LEU A 87 -2.82 -22.34 5.50
C LEU A 87 -1.65 -23.04 4.80
N GLU A 88 -1.28 -24.24 5.23
CA GLU A 88 -0.13 -24.95 4.64
C GLU A 88 -0.39 -25.39 3.18
N GLU A 89 -1.64 -25.72 2.85
CA GLU A 89 -2.03 -26.02 1.47
C GLU A 89 -2.03 -24.77 0.61
N VAL A 90 -2.50 -23.63 1.16
CA VAL A 90 -2.45 -22.33 0.48
C VAL A 90 -1.00 -21.89 0.26
N LYS A 91 -0.11 -22.04 1.25
CA LYS A 91 1.33 -21.77 1.09
C LYS A 91 1.96 -22.65 0.00
N THR A 92 1.60 -23.92 -0.04
CA THR A 92 2.09 -24.86 -1.07
C THR A 92 1.61 -24.43 -2.46
N HIS A 93 0.32 -24.10 -2.59
CA HIS A 93 -0.23 -23.55 -3.84
C HIS A 93 0.46 -22.24 -4.24
N THR A 94 0.69 -21.33 -3.31
CA THR A 94 1.36 -20.04 -3.57
C THR A 94 2.77 -20.23 -4.11
N ARG A 95 3.53 -21.22 -3.62
CA ARG A 95 4.87 -21.53 -4.12
C ARG A 95 4.86 -22.14 -5.53
N SER A 96 3.78 -22.81 -5.92
CA SER A 96 3.65 -23.45 -7.24
C SER A 96 3.00 -22.54 -8.29
N LEU A 97 2.58 -21.32 -7.93
CA LEU A 97 1.93 -20.40 -8.85
C LEU A 97 2.84 -19.98 -9.99
N THR A 98 2.33 -20.06 -11.20
CA THR A 98 3.01 -19.60 -12.44
C THR A 98 2.16 -18.63 -13.25
N GLY A 99 0.84 -18.66 -13.08
CA GLY A 99 -0.11 -17.85 -13.84
C GLY A 99 -1.37 -17.50 -13.04
N ASP A 100 -2.55 -17.71 -13.61
CA ASP A 100 -3.87 -17.40 -13.01
C ASP A 100 -4.51 -18.63 -12.31
N GLU A 101 -3.71 -19.59 -11.87
CA GLU A 101 -4.20 -20.77 -11.16
C GLU A 101 -4.94 -20.37 -9.88
N ARG A 102 -6.00 -21.11 -9.58
CA ARG A 102 -6.87 -20.87 -8.42
C ARG A 102 -6.74 -21.99 -7.41
N PHE A 103 -6.56 -21.65 -6.16
CA PHE A 103 -6.60 -22.59 -5.05
C PHE A 103 -7.99 -23.24 -4.96
N LEU A 104 -8.06 -24.56 -4.84
CA LEU A 104 -9.29 -25.36 -4.92
C LEU A 104 -10.13 -25.08 -6.18
N GLY A 105 -9.53 -24.57 -7.26
CA GLY A 105 -10.23 -24.22 -8.50
C GLY A 105 -11.13 -22.96 -8.41
N ARG A 106 -11.22 -22.29 -7.26
CA ARG A 106 -12.20 -21.21 -6.99
C ARG A 106 -11.67 -19.98 -6.29
N TYR A 107 -10.49 -20.02 -5.62
CA TYR A 107 -9.95 -18.90 -4.87
C TYR A 107 -8.70 -18.33 -5.53
N TRP A 108 -8.65 -17.01 -5.69
CA TRP A 108 -7.43 -16.28 -5.98
C TRP A 108 -6.66 -16.07 -4.67
N VAL A 109 -5.38 -16.40 -4.69
CA VAL A 109 -4.47 -16.24 -3.55
C VAL A 109 -3.49 -15.13 -3.86
N ASN A 110 -3.36 -14.19 -2.94
CA ASN A 110 -2.37 -13.13 -2.97
C ASN A 110 -1.53 -13.17 -1.70
N ALA A 111 -0.24 -12.82 -1.82
CA ALA A 111 0.62 -12.74 -0.66
C ALA A 111 1.45 -11.45 -0.69
N THR A 112 1.71 -10.92 0.51
CA THR A 112 2.62 -9.79 0.69
C THR A 112 4.08 -10.24 0.52
N SER A 113 4.98 -9.29 0.24
CA SER A 113 6.42 -9.58 0.06
C SER A 113 7.14 -10.06 1.32
N GLY A 114 6.49 -10.01 2.49
CA GLY A 114 7.04 -10.53 3.74
C GLY A 114 8.22 -9.75 4.30
N SER A 115 8.33 -8.46 4.05
CA SER A 115 9.38 -7.58 4.59
C SER A 115 9.51 -7.64 6.12
N SER A 116 8.46 -8.07 6.82
CA SER A 116 8.42 -8.29 8.28
C SER A 116 8.70 -9.73 8.72
N GLY A 117 9.20 -10.60 7.83
CA GLY A 117 9.54 -11.99 8.13
C GLY A 117 8.42 -13.01 7.88
N HIS A 118 7.16 -12.60 7.92
CA HIS A 118 6.00 -13.46 7.65
C HIS A 118 5.09 -12.82 6.60
N PRO A 119 4.97 -13.42 5.38
CA PRO A 119 4.05 -12.92 4.37
C PRO A 119 2.59 -13.09 4.84
N GLY A 120 1.78 -12.04 4.72
CA GLY A 120 0.34 -12.14 4.83
C GLY A 120 -0.22 -12.83 3.59
N ILE A 121 -1.20 -13.71 3.76
CA ILE A 121 -1.86 -14.45 2.68
C ILE A 121 -3.35 -14.09 2.69
N PHE A 122 -3.86 -13.71 1.52
CA PHE A 122 -5.22 -13.22 1.34
C PHE A 122 -5.92 -13.96 0.21
N LEU A 123 -7.16 -14.39 0.47
CA LEU A 123 -7.97 -15.15 -0.45
C LEU A 123 -9.22 -14.38 -0.88
N PHE A 124 -9.57 -14.57 -2.14
CA PHE A 124 -10.77 -13.99 -2.74
C PHE A 124 -11.49 -15.05 -3.58
N ASN A 125 -12.77 -15.24 -3.34
CA ASN A 125 -13.62 -16.01 -4.24
C ASN A 125 -13.90 -15.19 -5.53
N ARG A 126 -14.70 -15.74 -6.43
CA ARG A 126 -14.95 -15.11 -7.74
C ARG A 126 -15.64 -13.74 -7.63
N ALA A 127 -16.64 -13.59 -6.75
CA ALA A 127 -17.34 -12.33 -6.59
C ALA A 127 -16.42 -11.26 -5.98
N GLU A 128 -15.73 -11.62 -4.91
CA GLU A 128 -14.75 -10.78 -4.22
C GLU A 128 -13.60 -10.35 -5.15
N TRP A 129 -13.09 -11.29 -5.95
CA TRP A 129 -12.06 -11.00 -6.94
C TRP A 129 -12.56 -10.06 -8.05
N THR A 130 -13.84 -10.17 -8.44
CA THR A 130 -14.47 -9.22 -9.36
C THR A 130 -14.45 -7.81 -8.77
N THR A 131 -14.79 -7.65 -7.48
CA THR A 131 -14.73 -6.36 -6.78
C THR A 131 -13.30 -5.81 -6.73
N VAL A 132 -12.30 -6.65 -6.47
CA VAL A 132 -10.89 -6.24 -6.56
C VAL A 132 -10.55 -5.71 -7.96
N LEU A 133 -10.90 -6.44 -9.02
CA LEU A 133 -10.65 -6.00 -10.40
C LEU A 133 -11.38 -4.69 -10.72
N THR A 134 -12.61 -4.56 -10.23
CA THR A 134 -13.46 -3.38 -10.47
C THR A 134 -12.93 -2.17 -9.72
N SER A 135 -12.37 -2.32 -8.50
CA SER A 135 -11.72 -1.24 -7.77
C SER A 135 -10.54 -0.63 -8.57
N PHE A 136 -9.73 -1.46 -9.21
CA PHE A 136 -8.65 -0.99 -10.10
C PHE A 136 -9.18 -0.38 -11.42
N ALA A 137 -10.29 -0.88 -11.96
CA ALA A 137 -10.91 -0.28 -13.13
C ALA A 137 -11.45 1.13 -12.82
N ARG A 138 -12.05 1.33 -11.64
CA ARG A 138 -12.55 2.61 -11.16
C ARG A 138 -11.44 3.66 -11.05
N THR A 139 -10.25 3.30 -10.57
CA THR A 139 -9.12 4.25 -10.51
C THR A 139 -8.74 4.77 -11.88
N ARG A 140 -8.81 3.94 -12.91
CA ARG A 140 -8.55 4.37 -14.29
C ARG A 140 -9.63 5.35 -14.79
N GLU A 141 -10.88 5.10 -14.45
CA GLU A 141 -11.99 6.01 -14.82
C GLU A 141 -11.86 7.37 -14.12
N TRP A 142 -11.47 7.41 -12.85
CA TRP A 142 -11.23 8.67 -12.14
C TRP A 142 -10.05 9.47 -12.75
N ALA A 143 -9.09 8.78 -13.37
CA ALA A 143 -8.03 9.37 -14.16
C ALA A 143 -8.45 9.72 -15.61
N GLY A 144 -9.73 9.61 -15.96
CA GLY A 144 -10.23 9.90 -17.31
C GLY A 144 -9.97 8.81 -18.36
N ILE A 145 -9.45 7.65 -17.95
CA ILE A 145 -9.24 6.50 -18.84
C ILE A 145 -10.49 5.61 -18.82
N LYS A 146 -11.38 5.84 -19.75
CA LYS A 146 -12.57 4.99 -19.90
C LYS A 146 -12.18 3.70 -20.61
N VAL A 147 -12.49 2.58 -20.00
CA VAL A 147 -12.37 1.26 -20.61
C VAL A 147 -13.76 0.85 -21.09
N ASP A 148 -13.93 0.75 -22.39
CA ASP A 148 -15.15 0.26 -23.03
C ASP A 148 -14.81 -0.78 -24.11
N LEU A 149 -15.84 -1.39 -24.67
CA LEU A 149 -15.67 -2.43 -25.68
C LEU A 149 -15.20 -1.91 -27.03
N THR A 150 -15.19 -0.59 -27.22
CA THR A 150 -14.89 0.06 -28.50
C THR A 150 -13.50 0.67 -28.54
N HIS A 151 -12.89 0.92 -27.36
CA HIS A 151 -11.58 1.52 -27.27
C HIS A 151 -10.60 0.63 -26.50
N HIS A 152 -9.53 0.23 -27.15
CA HIS A 152 -8.45 -0.58 -26.62
C HIS A 152 -7.40 0.33 -25.99
N VAL A 153 -7.20 0.24 -24.68
CA VAL A 153 -6.18 1.02 -23.99
C VAL A 153 -4.90 0.19 -23.88
N LYS A 154 -3.88 0.55 -24.66
CA LYS A 154 -2.55 -0.06 -24.51
C LYS A 154 -1.94 0.30 -23.17
N THR A 155 -1.75 -0.68 -22.31
CA THR A 155 -1.17 -0.49 -20.99
C THR A 155 0.27 -1.05 -20.95
N ALA A 156 1.17 -0.36 -20.25
CA ALA A 156 2.45 -0.93 -19.84
C ALA A 156 2.56 -0.92 -18.33
N THR A 157 2.93 -2.06 -17.75
CA THR A 157 3.13 -2.21 -16.29
C THR A 157 4.58 -2.59 -16.00
N ILE A 158 5.28 -1.72 -15.28
CA ILE A 158 6.66 -1.93 -14.83
C ILE A 158 6.65 -2.13 -13.32
N ALA A 159 6.57 -3.38 -12.89
CA ALA A 159 6.41 -3.75 -11.47
C ALA A 159 7.02 -5.13 -11.20
N SER A 160 6.73 -5.69 -10.04
CA SER A 160 7.05 -7.10 -9.74
C SER A 160 6.34 -8.05 -10.70
N THR A 161 7.04 -9.09 -11.12
CA THR A 161 6.48 -10.20 -11.90
C THR A 161 6.24 -11.45 -11.03
N THR A 162 6.43 -11.35 -9.72
CA THR A 162 6.20 -12.45 -8.77
C THR A 162 4.74 -12.90 -8.84
N PRO A 163 4.44 -14.18 -9.09
CA PRO A 163 3.09 -14.66 -9.41
C PRO A 163 2.03 -14.41 -8.36
N PHE A 164 2.40 -14.38 -7.08
CA PHE A 164 1.46 -14.19 -5.96
C PHE A 164 1.25 -12.72 -5.55
N HIS A 165 1.95 -11.76 -6.16
CA HIS A 165 1.70 -10.34 -5.89
C HIS A 165 0.39 -9.87 -6.52
N MET A 166 -0.37 -9.02 -5.80
CA MET A 166 -1.66 -8.49 -6.24
C MET A 166 -1.61 -7.93 -7.67
N SER A 167 -0.63 -7.10 -7.99
CA SER A 167 -0.48 -6.53 -9.33
C SER A 167 -0.31 -7.59 -10.42
N THR A 168 0.43 -8.67 -10.13
CA THR A 168 0.61 -9.78 -11.06
C THR A 168 -0.68 -10.57 -11.26
N ARG A 169 -1.40 -10.85 -10.17
CA ARG A 169 -2.67 -11.58 -10.19
C ARG A 169 -3.75 -10.80 -10.93
N VAL A 170 -3.90 -9.51 -10.61
CA VAL A 170 -4.86 -8.62 -11.30
C VAL A 170 -4.58 -8.62 -12.80
N ASN A 171 -3.32 -8.45 -13.20
CA ASN A 171 -2.96 -8.41 -14.60
C ASN A 171 -3.13 -9.77 -15.30
N ALA A 172 -2.76 -10.89 -14.66
CA ALA A 172 -2.95 -12.22 -15.21
C ALA A 172 -4.44 -12.51 -15.49
N THR A 173 -5.32 -12.06 -14.59
CA THR A 173 -6.76 -12.18 -14.78
C THR A 173 -7.31 -11.19 -15.80
N ALA A 174 -6.85 -9.92 -15.79
CA ALA A 174 -7.34 -8.85 -16.66
C ALA A 174 -6.83 -8.96 -18.10
N HIS A 175 -5.79 -9.75 -18.35
CA HIS A 175 -5.23 -9.91 -19.69
C HIS A 175 -6.31 -10.36 -20.68
N SER A 176 -6.56 -9.54 -21.67
CA SER A 176 -7.59 -9.79 -22.68
C SER A 176 -7.22 -9.05 -23.98
N TRP A 177 -7.88 -9.45 -25.07
CA TRP A 177 -7.71 -8.77 -26.34
C TRP A 177 -8.12 -7.28 -26.30
N TRP A 178 -9.07 -6.90 -25.43
CA TRP A 178 -9.50 -5.50 -25.29
C TRP A 178 -8.56 -4.64 -24.44
N MET A 179 -7.71 -5.26 -23.62
CA MET A 179 -6.71 -4.56 -22.80
C MET A 179 -5.35 -5.16 -23.07
N PRO A 180 -4.73 -4.83 -24.22
CA PRO A 180 -3.38 -5.29 -24.53
C PRO A 180 -2.41 -4.68 -23.50
N GLU A 181 -1.64 -5.55 -22.88
CA GLU A 181 -0.71 -5.17 -21.81
C GLU A 181 0.71 -5.64 -22.10
N LEU A 182 1.66 -4.73 -21.96
CA LEU A 182 3.08 -5.02 -21.90
C LEU A 182 3.52 -5.08 -20.44
N ARG A 183 3.99 -6.25 -19.99
CA ARG A 183 4.59 -6.39 -18.66
C ARG A 183 6.10 -6.46 -18.75
N ILE A 184 6.74 -5.71 -17.83
CA ILE A 184 8.19 -5.64 -17.71
C ILE A 184 8.52 -5.76 -16.22
N ALA A 185 9.47 -6.63 -15.87
CA ALA A 185 9.95 -6.67 -14.50
C ALA A 185 10.71 -5.37 -14.18
N ALA A 186 10.37 -4.74 -13.05
CA ALA A 186 11.07 -3.52 -12.62
C ALA A 186 12.58 -3.75 -12.33
N SER A 187 13.02 -5.00 -12.28
CA SER A 187 14.41 -5.41 -12.13
C SER A 187 15.16 -5.59 -13.47
N GLU A 188 14.47 -5.51 -14.60
CA GLU A 188 15.15 -5.57 -15.92
C GLU A 188 16.09 -4.37 -16.11
N PRO A 189 17.13 -4.49 -16.95
CA PRO A 189 18.00 -3.37 -17.31
C PRO A 189 17.20 -2.20 -17.90
N LEU A 190 17.50 -0.96 -17.46
CA LEU A 190 16.77 0.25 -17.86
C LEU A 190 16.71 0.42 -19.39
N GLU A 191 17.81 0.15 -20.08
CA GLU A 191 17.88 0.24 -21.54
C GLU A 191 16.87 -0.69 -22.22
N THR A 192 16.71 -1.92 -21.70
CA THR A 192 15.72 -2.89 -22.18
C THR A 192 14.30 -2.39 -21.95
N ILE A 193 14.02 -1.84 -20.77
CA ILE A 193 12.72 -1.25 -20.43
C ILE A 193 12.38 -0.13 -21.40
N VAL A 194 13.30 0.81 -21.58
CA VAL A 194 13.15 1.97 -22.51
C VAL A 194 12.89 1.51 -23.93
N LYS A 195 13.69 0.57 -24.46
CA LYS A 195 13.51 0.02 -25.80
C LYS A 195 12.14 -0.61 -25.99
N ARG A 196 11.69 -1.41 -25.03
CA ARG A 196 10.37 -2.08 -25.08
C ARG A 196 9.22 -1.06 -25.00
N LEU A 197 9.31 -0.03 -24.15
CA LEU A 197 8.31 1.02 -24.04
C LEU A 197 8.23 1.87 -25.32
N ASN A 198 9.37 2.22 -25.93
CA ASN A 198 9.42 2.95 -27.20
C ASN A 198 8.77 2.15 -28.34
N ALA A 199 8.93 0.84 -28.36
CA ALA A 199 8.28 -0.01 -29.35
C ALA A 199 6.77 -0.19 -29.08
N TRP A 200 6.37 -0.25 -27.79
CA TRP A 200 4.99 -0.51 -27.40
C TRP A 200 4.07 0.70 -27.50
N GLN A 201 4.57 1.90 -27.18
CA GLN A 201 3.82 3.15 -27.13
C GLN A 201 2.55 3.04 -26.25
N PRO A 202 2.68 2.95 -24.91
CA PRO A 202 1.55 2.80 -24.02
C PRO A 202 0.70 4.07 -23.94
N GLU A 203 -0.63 3.89 -23.84
CA GLU A 203 -1.58 4.94 -23.46
C GLU A 203 -1.70 5.10 -21.93
N ALA A 204 -1.52 4.01 -21.19
CA ALA A 204 -1.46 4.01 -19.73
C ALA A 204 -0.14 3.36 -19.28
N LEU A 205 0.61 4.08 -18.44
CA LEU A 205 1.84 3.60 -17.82
C LEU A 205 1.59 3.36 -16.33
N ILE A 206 1.87 2.16 -15.84
CA ILE A 206 1.75 1.80 -14.42
C ILE A 206 3.14 1.41 -13.91
N ALA A 207 3.62 2.06 -12.86
CA ALA A 207 4.94 1.77 -12.31
C ALA A 207 5.02 2.09 -10.81
N TYR A 208 6.05 1.57 -10.14
CA TYR A 208 6.45 2.07 -8.85
C TYR A 208 6.87 3.54 -8.94
N ALA A 209 6.68 4.33 -7.89
CA ALA A 209 7.00 5.76 -7.91
C ALA A 209 8.48 6.01 -8.29
N SER A 210 9.40 5.22 -7.73
CA SER A 210 10.82 5.28 -8.06
C SER A 210 11.12 4.96 -9.52
N MET A 211 10.44 3.95 -10.08
CA MET A 211 10.61 3.57 -11.49
C MET A 211 10.01 4.61 -12.43
N ALA A 212 8.83 5.15 -12.12
CA ALA A 212 8.22 6.21 -12.91
C ALA A 212 9.12 7.45 -12.96
N ARG A 213 9.80 7.79 -11.85
CA ARG A 213 10.80 8.86 -11.82
C ARG A 213 11.98 8.57 -12.75
N ILE A 214 12.56 7.37 -12.71
CA ILE A 214 13.66 6.98 -13.61
C ILE A 214 13.21 7.09 -15.08
N LEU A 215 12.01 6.62 -15.40
CA LEU A 215 11.46 6.73 -16.74
C LEU A 215 11.18 8.19 -17.17
N ALA A 216 10.77 9.05 -16.22
CA ALA A 216 10.64 10.48 -16.48
C ALA A 216 11.99 11.13 -16.81
N ASP A 217 13.07 10.72 -16.16
CA ASP A 217 14.43 11.16 -16.49
C ASP A 217 14.85 10.72 -17.89
N GLU A 218 14.52 9.49 -18.31
CA GLU A 218 14.77 8.99 -19.66
C GLU A 218 13.95 9.73 -20.73
N GLN A 219 12.70 10.06 -20.41
CA GLN A 219 11.82 10.87 -21.28
C GLN A 219 12.39 12.28 -21.48
N LEU A 220 12.80 12.95 -20.41
CA LEU A 220 13.36 14.30 -20.46
C LEU A 220 14.74 14.34 -21.13
N ALA A 221 15.47 13.23 -21.11
CA ALA A 221 16.73 13.07 -21.82
C ALA A 221 16.54 12.67 -23.31
N GLY A 222 15.30 12.47 -23.76
CA GLY A 222 14.97 12.09 -25.13
C GLY A 222 15.26 10.62 -25.50
N ARG A 223 15.69 9.78 -24.55
CA ARG A 223 15.91 8.35 -24.76
C ARG A 223 14.61 7.55 -24.71
N LEU A 224 13.70 7.91 -23.82
CA LEU A 224 12.32 7.42 -23.83
C LEU A 224 11.47 8.43 -24.62
N GLN A 225 10.59 7.96 -25.51
CA GLN A 225 9.75 8.78 -26.37
C GLN A 225 8.34 8.19 -26.40
N ILE A 226 7.60 8.36 -25.29
CA ILE A 226 6.21 7.92 -25.15
C ILE A 226 5.32 9.10 -24.73
N THR A 227 4.03 9.01 -25.06
CA THR A 227 3.03 10.03 -24.73
C THR A 227 1.81 9.41 -24.05
N PRO A 228 1.96 8.85 -22.83
CA PRO A 228 0.85 8.22 -22.14
C PRO A 228 -0.24 9.26 -21.80
N ARG A 229 -1.49 8.84 -21.84
CA ARG A 229 -2.64 9.63 -21.38
C ARG A 229 -2.71 9.70 -19.84
N ALA A 230 -2.23 8.62 -19.19
CA ALA A 230 -2.10 8.57 -17.74
C ALA A 230 -0.86 7.79 -17.32
N VAL A 231 -0.22 8.24 -16.24
CA VAL A 231 0.85 7.57 -15.53
C VAL A 231 0.36 7.27 -14.12
N PHE A 232 0.26 6.00 -13.77
CA PHE A 232 -0.17 5.57 -12.43
C PHE A 232 1.04 5.16 -11.61
N THR A 233 1.14 5.71 -10.40
CA THR A 233 2.14 5.28 -9.41
C THR A 233 1.47 4.57 -8.26
N SER A 234 2.08 3.51 -7.73
CA SER A 234 1.57 2.78 -6.57
C SER A 234 2.69 2.02 -5.85
N SER A 235 2.35 1.46 -4.69
CA SER A 235 3.20 0.53 -3.91
C SER A 235 4.47 1.13 -3.30
N GLU A 236 4.75 2.39 -3.52
CA GLU A 236 5.81 3.18 -2.90
C GLU A 236 5.28 4.57 -2.59
N VAL A 237 5.86 5.26 -1.62
CA VAL A 237 5.51 6.65 -1.33
C VAL A 237 5.89 7.53 -2.53
N LEU A 238 4.92 8.31 -3.01
CA LEU A 238 5.16 9.30 -4.05
C LEU A 238 5.60 10.62 -3.42
N THR A 239 6.90 10.88 -3.39
CA THR A 239 7.42 12.14 -2.86
C THR A 239 7.10 13.30 -3.79
N GLU A 240 7.03 14.53 -3.24
CA GLU A 240 6.74 15.74 -4.02
C GLU A 240 7.80 15.99 -5.12
N GLN A 241 9.06 15.67 -4.87
CA GLN A 241 10.11 15.77 -5.88
C GLN A 241 9.88 14.79 -7.03
N THR A 242 9.50 13.55 -6.70
CA THR A 242 9.18 12.53 -7.71
C THR A 242 7.96 12.95 -8.53
N ARG A 243 6.91 13.49 -7.87
CA ARG A 243 5.72 14.04 -8.56
C ARG A 243 6.10 15.13 -9.55
N ARG A 244 6.86 16.14 -9.11
CA ARG A 244 7.31 17.25 -9.99
C ARG A 244 8.09 16.73 -11.19
N ARG A 245 8.96 15.74 -10.99
CA ARG A 245 9.77 15.19 -12.07
C ARG A 245 8.95 14.45 -13.12
N ILE A 246 7.95 13.68 -12.68
CA ILE A 246 7.03 12.98 -13.57
C ILE A 246 6.13 13.98 -14.32
N VAL A 247 5.62 14.99 -13.62
CA VAL A 247 4.82 16.07 -14.23
C VAL A 247 5.64 16.86 -15.26
N GLN A 248 6.92 17.12 -15.00
CA GLN A 248 7.80 17.77 -15.97
C GLN A 248 7.94 16.95 -17.27
N ALA A 249 7.92 15.61 -17.17
CA ALA A 249 8.09 14.72 -18.32
C ALA A 249 6.79 14.56 -19.15
N TRP A 250 5.63 14.48 -18.48
CA TRP A 250 4.36 14.14 -19.16
C TRP A 250 3.18 15.07 -18.84
N GLY A 251 3.40 16.18 -18.11
CA GLY A 251 2.32 17.10 -17.70
C GLY A 251 1.47 16.50 -16.56
N GLU A 252 0.30 17.10 -16.30
CA GLU A 252 -0.66 16.71 -15.26
C GLU A 252 -1.39 15.40 -15.62
N ARG A 253 -0.60 14.36 -15.92
CA ARG A 253 -1.07 13.01 -16.28
C ARG A 253 -0.68 11.97 -15.24
N LEU A 254 -0.12 12.40 -14.12
CA LEU A 254 0.27 11.55 -13.01
C LEU A 254 -0.91 11.36 -12.05
N PHE A 255 -1.22 10.11 -11.75
CA PHE A 255 -2.24 9.71 -10.80
C PHE A 255 -1.63 8.76 -9.77
N ASN A 256 -1.68 9.15 -8.50
CA ASN A 256 -1.24 8.28 -7.41
C ASN A 256 -2.37 7.33 -7.00
N GLN A 257 -2.00 6.12 -6.64
CA GLN A 257 -2.92 5.07 -6.23
C GLN A 257 -2.38 4.36 -4.98
N TYR A 258 -3.21 4.26 -3.96
CA TYR A 258 -2.95 3.47 -2.77
C TYR A 258 -3.72 2.15 -2.87
N ALA A 259 -3.01 1.03 -2.77
CA ALA A 259 -3.57 -0.30 -2.87
C ALA A 259 -2.89 -1.25 -1.88
N ALA A 260 -3.66 -2.20 -1.38
CA ALA A 260 -3.20 -3.23 -0.45
C ALA A 260 -3.53 -4.64 -0.96
N THR A 261 -2.70 -5.61 -0.60
CA THR A 261 -2.92 -7.04 -0.93
C THR A 261 -4.20 -7.57 -0.28
N GLU A 262 -4.62 -6.92 0.78
CA GLU A 262 -5.77 -7.20 1.63
C GLU A 262 -7.13 -6.96 0.95
N SER A 263 -7.18 -6.00 0.01
CA SER A 263 -8.46 -5.50 -0.52
C SER A 263 -8.44 -5.04 -1.99
N GLY A 264 -7.27 -4.91 -2.60
CA GLY A 264 -7.11 -4.27 -3.90
C GLY A 264 -6.89 -2.77 -3.77
N SER A 265 -7.53 -1.94 -4.61
CA SER A 265 -7.40 -0.49 -4.51
C SER A 265 -8.15 0.06 -3.30
N LEU A 266 -7.47 0.84 -2.47
CA LEU A 266 -8.01 1.51 -1.28
C LEU A 266 -8.32 2.98 -1.54
N ALA A 267 -7.46 3.66 -2.31
CA ALA A 267 -7.66 5.04 -2.69
C ALA A 267 -6.96 5.39 -4.01
N ALA A 268 -7.45 6.42 -4.71
CA ALA A 268 -6.84 6.91 -5.94
C ALA A 268 -7.15 8.39 -6.20
N GLU A 269 -6.22 9.04 -6.90
CA GLU A 269 -6.43 10.40 -7.40
C GLU A 269 -7.45 10.44 -8.54
N CYS A 270 -8.19 11.54 -8.59
CA CYS A 270 -8.97 11.94 -9.76
C CYS A 270 -8.27 13.08 -10.52
N SER A 271 -8.86 13.56 -11.61
CA SER A 271 -8.31 14.62 -12.46
C SER A 271 -8.10 15.99 -11.78
N HIS A 272 -8.56 16.16 -10.53
CA HIS A 272 -8.35 17.39 -9.75
C HIS A 272 -7.03 17.36 -8.94
N HIS A 273 -6.39 16.21 -8.77
CA HIS A 273 -5.09 16.04 -8.07
C HIS A 273 -5.06 16.69 -6.66
N ARG A 274 -6.18 16.59 -5.90
CA ARG A 274 -6.31 17.16 -4.55
C ARG A 274 -6.08 16.16 -3.43
N GLY A 275 -5.62 14.98 -3.76
CA GLY A 275 -5.46 13.83 -2.89
C GLY A 275 -6.14 12.60 -3.47
N MET A 276 -6.07 11.49 -2.78
CA MET A 276 -6.63 10.22 -3.21
C MET A 276 -7.98 9.98 -2.52
N HIS A 277 -9.06 9.84 -3.30
CA HIS A 277 -10.36 9.44 -2.80
C HIS A 277 -10.32 8.03 -2.23
N LEU A 278 -10.75 7.86 -0.99
CA LEU A 278 -10.94 6.55 -0.36
C LEU A 278 -12.09 5.80 -1.02
N MET A 279 -11.97 4.49 -1.15
CA MET A 279 -13.07 3.65 -1.66
C MET A 279 -14.00 3.24 -0.51
N GLU A 280 -14.66 4.22 0.11
CA GLU A 280 -15.46 4.04 1.33
C GLU A 280 -16.73 3.22 1.12
N ASP A 281 -17.16 3.05 -0.11
CA ASP A 281 -18.26 2.15 -0.45
C ASP A 281 -17.85 0.66 -0.51
N LEU A 282 -16.55 0.36 -0.46
CA LEU A 282 -16.00 -0.99 -0.44
C LEU A 282 -15.29 -1.32 0.88
N VAL A 283 -14.76 -0.28 1.56
CA VAL A 283 -13.93 -0.44 2.76
C VAL A 283 -14.27 0.67 3.75
N ILE A 284 -14.44 0.35 5.03
CA ILE A 284 -14.47 1.35 6.11
C ILE A 284 -13.03 1.60 6.55
N PHE A 285 -12.69 2.88 6.74
CA PHE A 285 -11.37 3.33 7.14
C PHE A 285 -11.42 4.02 8.50
N GLU A 286 -10.48 3.68 9.37
CA GLU A 286 -10.26 4.36 10.65
C GLU A 286 -8.78 4.77 10.70
N VAL A 287 -8.52 6.07 10.59
CA VAL A 287 -7.16 6.63 10.80
C VAL A 287 -6.98 6.86 12.28
N VAL A 288 -6.03 6.16 12.91
CA VAL A 288 -5.94 6.09 14.37
C VAL A 288 -4.51 6.32 14.88
N ASP A 289 -4.42 6.71 16.16
CA ASP A 289 -3.17 6.76 16.92
C ASP A 289 -2.69 5.35 17.34
N GLN A 290 -1.60 5.28 18.11
CA GLN A 290 -1.05 4.01 18.61
C GLN A 290 -2.03 3.26 19.54
N ASP A 291 -2.90 4.00 20.25
CA ASP A 291 -3.92 3.46 21.16
C ASP A 291 -5.23 3.07 20.43
N ASN A 292 -5.25 3.11 19.10
CA ASN A 292 -6.43 2.87 18.24
C ASN A 292 -7.56 3.90 18.41
N ARG A 293 -7.24 5.14 18.83
CA ARG A 293 -8.19 6.24 18.90
C ARG A 293 -8.19 7.02 17.58
N PRO A 294 -9.36 7.39 17.05
CA PRO A 294 -9.44 8.18 15.82
C PRO A 294 -8.69 9.50 15.92
N VAL A 295 -7.96 9.87 14.87
CA VAL A 295 -7.34 11.19 14.75
C VAL A 295 -8.15 12.09 13.81
N PRO A 296 -8.21 13.40 14.05
CA PRO A 296 -8.97 14.32 13.21
C PRO A 296 -8.30 14.50 11.81
N PRO A 297 -9.08 14.90 10.78
CA PRO A 297 -8.51 15.29 9.50
C PRO A 297 -7.42 16.38 9.66
N GLY A 298 -6.37 16.33 8.84
CA GLY A 298 -5.20 17.20 8.92
C GLY A 298 -4.11 16.70 9.87
N VAL A 299 -4.38 15.66 10.66
CA VAL A 299 -3.41 15.01 11.55
C VAL A 299 -3.04 13.63 10.98
N TYR A 300 -1.76 13.28 11.04
CA TYR A 300 -1.34 11.93 10.67
C TYR A 300 -1.74 10.92 11.75
N GLY A 301 -2.34 9.81 11.30
CA GLY A 301 -2.48 8.65 12.17
C GLY A 301 -1.19 7.84 12.19
N ASP A 302 -1.00 7.09 13.28
CA ASP A 302 0.11 6.14 13.39
C ASP A 302 -0.14 4.89 12.54
N LYS A 303 -1.40 4.55 12.32
CA LYS A 303 -1.84 3.39 11.53
C LYS A 303 -3.23 3.59 10.95
N LEU A 304 -3.55 2.74 9.98
CA LEU A 304 -4.85 2.69 9.33
C LEU A 304 -5.53 1.36 9.66
N LEU A 305 -6.74 1.38 10.23
CA LEU A 305 -7.56 0.19 10.35
C LEU A 305 -8.54 0.13 9.20
N ILE A 306 -8.68 -1.04 8.59
CA ILE A 306 -9.60 -1.27 7.49
C ILE A 306 -10.61 -2.37 7.83
N THR A 307 -11.86 -2.16 7.40
CA THR A 307 -12.88 -3.20 7.38
C THR A 307 -13.33 -3.40 5.94
N VAL A 308 -12.99 -4.56 5.35
CA VAL A 308 -13.23 -4.87 3.94
C VAL A 308 -14.64 -5.44 3.79
N LEU A 309 -15.58 -4.60 3.33
CA LEU A 309 -17.01 -4.90 3.34
C LEU A 309 -17.44 -6.03 2.40
N PHE A 310 -16.65 -6.37 1.39
CA PHE A 310 -16.99 -7.34 0.37
C PHE A 310 -16.30 -8.70 0.53
N ASN A 311 -15.28 -8.85 1.38
CA ASN A 311 -14.56 -10.11 1.56
C ASN A 311 -15.18 -10.96 2.67
N HIS A 312 -15.98 -11.96 2.28
CA HIS A 312 -16.61 -12.93 3.18
C HIS A 312 -15.79 -14.23 3.30
N THR A 313 -14.93 -14.53 2.32
CA THR A 313 -14.03 -15.70 2.36
C THR A 313 -13.03 -15.62 3.50
N GLN A 314 -12.45 -14.44 3.68
CA GLN A 314 -11.50 -14.10 4.74
C GLN A 314 -11.86 -12.74 5.29
N PRO A 315 -12.85 -12.63 6.18
CA PRO A 315 -13.30 -11.35 6.70
C PRO A 315 -12.16 -10.59 7.37
N LEU A 316 -12.01 -9.32 7.01
CA LEU A 316 -11.06 -8.39 7.62
C LEU A 316 -11.86 -7.27 8.29
N ILE A 317 -12.06 -7.37 9.60
CA ILE A 317 -12.79 -6.40 10.42
C ILE A 317 -11.79 -5.73 11.35
N ARG A 318 -11.64 -4.41 11.24
CA ARG A 318 -10.61 -3.60 11.93
C ARG A 318 -9.20 -4.18 11.75
N TYR A 319 -8.86 -4.56 10.52
CA TYR A 319 -7.53 -5.08 10.21
C TYR A 319 -6.51 -3.94 10.13
N GLU A 320 -5.39 -4.12 10.82
CA GLU A 320 -4.33 -3.13 10.95
C GLU A 320 -3.41 -3.12 9.72
N LEU A 321 -3.34 -1.96 9.07
CA LEU A 321 -2.28 -1.60 8.14
C LEU A 321 -1.32 -0.62 8.84
N SER A 322 -0.02 -0.87 8.72
CA SER A 322 1.03 -0.06 9.36
C SER A 322 1.35 1.24 8.60
N ASP A 323 0.47 1.65 7.69
CA ASP A 323 0.64 2.86 6.89
C ASP A 323 0.17 4.10 7.68
N SER A 324 1.05 5.10 7.84
CA SER A 324 0.72 6.40 8.40
C SER A 324 0.14 7.30 7.32
N VAL A 325 -1.12 7.65 7.46
CA VAL A 325 -1.86 8.47 6.49
C VAL A 325 -2.47 9.70 7.14
N ARG A 326 -2.75 10.73 6.33
CA ARG A 326 -3.46 11.93 6.76
C ARG A 326 -4.68 12.15 5.88
N LEU A 327 -5.83 12.38 6.52
CA LEU A 327 -7.04 12.77 5.81
C LEU A 327 -7.02 14.27 5.51
N ALA A 328 -7.47 14.65 4.32
CA ALA A 328 -7.62 16.04 3.93
C ALA A 328 -8.70 16.75 4.76
N THR A 329 -8.51 18.04 5.04
CA THR A 329 -9.47 18.86 5.77
C THR A 329 -10.57 19.46 4.87
N ALA A 330 -10.40 19.38 3.55
CA ALA A 330 -11.35 19.92 2.57
C ALA A 330 -11.72 18.85 1.53
N PRO A 331 -12.99 18.84 1.06
CA PRO A 331 -13.44 17.91 0.03
C PRO A 331 -12.83 18.23 -1.34
N CYS A 332 -12.86 17.25 -2.23
CA CYS A 332 -12.47 17.44 -3.62
C CYS A 332 -13.57 18.17 -4.42
N PRO A 333 -13.21 19.08 -5.35
CA PRO A 333 -14.17 19.68 -6.28
C PRO A 333 -14.84 18.71 -7.25
N SER A 334 -14.38 17.46 -7.35
CA SER A 334 -14.98 16.41 -8.21
C SER A 334 -16.43 16.08 -7.84
N GLY A 335 -16.85 16.35 -6.59
CA GLY A 335 -18.18 16.01 -6.08
C GLY A 335 -18.35 14.55 -5.67
N HIS A 336 -17.29 13.74 -5.64
CA HIS A 336 -17.35 12.39 -5.06
C HIS A 336 -17.64 12.47 -3.55
N PRO A 337 -18.45 11.56 -2.99
CA PRO A 337 -18.83 11.61 -1.56
C PRO A 337 -17.70 11.15 -0.62
N PHE A 338 -16.60 10.68 -1.17
CA PHE A 338 -15.53 9.98 -0.46
C PHE A 338 -14.53 10.95 0.16
N ALA A 339 -14.09 10.64 1.37
CA ALA A 339 -12.98 11.33 2.01
C ALA A 339 -11.69 11.18 1.20
N LEU A 340 -10.74 12.09 1.44
CA LEU A 340 -9.45 12.11 0.75
C LEU A 340 -8.32 11.78 1.71
N ILE A 341 -7.35 10.98 1.26
CA ILE A 341 -5.99 10.99 1.78
C ILE A 341 -5.22 12.07 1.03
N ASP A 342 -4.67 13.05 1.73
CA ASP A 342 -3.84 14.08 1.12
C ASP A 342 -2.34 13.78 1.22
N ASP A 343 -1.93 12.90 2.16
CA ASP A 343 -0.55 12.46 2.27
C ASP A 343 -0.41 11.07 2.92
N ILE A 344 0.65 10.36 2.53
CA ILE A 344 1.09 9.08 3.11
C ILE A 344 2.56 9.22 3.48
N GLN A 345 2.88 9.10 4.78
CA GLN A 345 4.26 9.20 5.26
C GLN A 345 5.12 7.96 5.00
N GLY A 346 4.49 6.83 4.72
CA GLY A 346 5.12 5.52 4.66
C GLY A 346 4.63 4.62 5.79
N ARG A 347 5.35 3.52 5.99
CA ARG A 347 4.97 2.51 6.98
C ARG A 347 5.65 2.79 8.32
N VAL A 348 4.97 2.48 9.41
CA VAL A 348 5.59 2.47 10.75
C VAL A 348 6.82 1.57 10.79
N GLU A 349 6.86 0.53 9.98
CA GLU A 349 8.02 -0.37 9.82
C GLU A 349 9.25 0.31 9.18
N GLU A 350 9.08 1.46 8.53
CA GLU A 350 10.15 2.29 7.95
C GLU A 350 10.59 3.41 8.91
N VAL A 351 9.95 3.52 10.08
CA VAL A 351 10.37 4.42 11.16
C VAL A 351 11.69 3.92 11.74
N LEU A 352 12.68 4.78 11.78
CA LEU A 352 13.97 4.46 12.36
C LEU A 352 14.00 4.88 13.83
N SER A 353 14.42 3.97 14.70
CA SER A 353 14.56 4.24 16.13
C SER A 353 15.99 4.62 16.48
N PHE A 354 16.15 5.73 17.21
CA PHE A 354 17.44 6.24 17.66
C PHE A 354 17.44 6.44 19.17
N PRO A 355 18.62 6.38 19.83
CA PRO A 355 18.75 6.85 21.20
C PRO A 355 18.40 8.35 21.29
N GLY A 356 17.59 8.72 22.25
CA GLY A 356 17.27 10.12 22.57
C GLY A 356 18.22 10.74 23.59
N VAL A 357 18.30 12.08 23.61
CA VAL A 357 19.14 12.84 24.53
C VAL A 357 18.75 12.59 26.01
N ALA A 358 17.47 12.31 26.27
CA ALA A 358 16.93 12.01 27.62
C ALA A 358 16.92 10.52 27.96
N SER A 359 17.73 9.68 27.29
CA SER A 359 17.80 8.22 27.46
C SER A 359 16.54 7.46 27.03
N GLU A 360 15.64 8.10 26.31
CA GLU A 360 14.47 7.51 25.67
C GLU A 360 14.78 7.06 24.22
N VAL A 361 13.93 6.25 23.65
CA VAL A 361 13.99 5.90 22.22
C VAL A 361 13.18 6.92 21.44
N VAL A 362 13.83 7.59 20.48
CA VAL A 362 13.19 8.54 19.56
C VAL A 362 12.91 7.85 18.24
N ASN A 363 11.66 7.85 17.84
CA ASN A 363 11.20 7.30 16.57
C ASN A 363 11.17 8.40 15.50
N VAL A 364 11.95 8.24 14.44
CA VAL A 364 12.07 9.19 13.34
C VAL A 364 11.38 8.66 12.09
N HIS A 365 10.35 9.37 11.65
CA HIS A 365 9.57 9.01 10.47
C HIS A 365 10.32 9.28 9.16
N PRO A 366 10.06 8.49 8.11
CA PRO A 366 10.63 8.67 6.76
C PRO A 366 10.57 10.09 6.23
N LEU A 367 9.53 10.84 6.57
CA LEU A 367 9.33 12.22 6.13
C LEU A 367 10.47 13.17 6.55
N VAL A 368 11.12 12.94 7.69
CA VAL A 368 12.25 13.75 8.14
C VAL A 368 13.40 13.64 7.13
N PHE A 369 13.66 12.44 6.65
CA PHE A 369 14.67 12.20 5.63
C PHE A 369 14.25 12.75 4.27
N SER A 370 13.00 12.51 3.86
CA SER A 370 12.47 12.98 2.58
C SER A 370 12.56 14.50 2.43
N ARG A 371 12.29 15.28 3.50
CA ARG A 371 12.39 16.74 3.48
C ARG A 371 13.80 17.23 3.11
N VAL A 372 14.83 16.55 3.54
CA VAL A 372 16.22 16.88 3.20
C VAL A 372 16.56 16.33 1.81
N MET A 373 16.29 15.05 1.58
CA MET A 373 16.72 14.34 0.38
C MET A 373 16.02 14.83 -0.89
N ASP A 374 14.76 15.27 -0.78
CA ASP A 374 13.98 15.77 -1.91
C ASP A 374 14.43 17.15 -2.42
N THR A 375 15.33 17.83 -1.70
CA THR A 375 15.94 19.07 -2.18
C THR A 375 17.15 18.83 -3.09
N LEU A 376 17.68 17.60 -3.12
CA LEU A 376 18.91 17.26 -3.82
C LEU A 376 18.69 17.00 -5.30
N PRO A 377 19.66 17.37 -6.17
CA PRO A 377 19.61 17.09 -7.60
C PRO A 377 20.03 15.64 -7.91
N VAL A 378 19.30 14.65 -7.36
CA VAL A 378 19.60 13.22 -7.52
C VAL A 378 18.43 12.49 -8.17
N SER A 379 18.69 11.39 -8.89
CA SER A 379 17.64 10.57 -9.49
C SER A 379 17.07 9.52 -8.54
N GLY A 380 17.78 9.18 -7.48
CA GLY A 380 17.33 8.26 -6.43
C GLY A 380 18.16 8.39 -5.19
N TRP A 381 17.55 8.07 -4.05
CA TRP A 381 18.21 8.03 -2.76
C TRP A 381 17.68 6.90 -1.87
N GLN A 382 18.47 6.48 -0.91
CA GLN A 382 18.08 5.53 0.12
C GLN A 382 18.84 5.82 1.40
N VAL A 383 18.17 5.77 2.55
CA VAL A 383 18.75 5.83 3.88
C VAL A 383 18.72 4.43 4.51
N ILE A 384 19.87 3.96 4.96
CA ILE A 384 20.06 2.66 5.58
C ILE A 384 20.57 2.86 7.01
N GLN A 385 19.79 2.44 7.99
CA GLN A 385 20.25 2.41 9.37
C GLN A 385 21.12 1.18 9.60
N GLU A 386 22.33 1.41 10.14
CA GLU A 386 23.32 0.37 10.45
C GLU A 386 23.79 0.49 11.90
N THR A 387 24.50 -0.52 12.38
CA THR A 387 25.12 -0.48 13.71
C THR A 387 26.12 0.66 13.76
N GLY A 388 25.77 1.73 14.48
CA GLY A 388 26.62 2.90 14.69
C GLY A 388 26.36 4.09 13.77
N GLY A 389 25.35 4.05 12.88
CA GLY A 389 25.07 5.22 12.05
C GLY A 389 24.04 5.04 10.96
N LEU A 390 24.06 5.97 10.04
CA LEU A 390 23.26 5.96 8.82
C LEU A 390 24.18 5.94 7.60
N ARG A 391 23.85 5.10 6.64
CA ARG A 391 24.43 5.16 5.30
C ARG A 391 23.39 5.68 4.32
N VAL A 392 23.76 6.74 3.59
CA VAL A 392 22.91 7.40 2.61
C VAL A 392 23.43 7.09 1.22
N LEU A 393 22.63 6.39 0.42
CA LEU A 393 22.96 6.08 -0.96
C LEU A 393 22.32 7.11 -1.89
N LEU A 394 23.10 7.62 -2.85
CA LEU A 394 22.67 8.58 -3.86
C LEU A 394 22.97 8.05 -5.26
N SER A 395 21.99 8.07 -6.15
CA SER A 395 22.17 7.68 -7.55
C SER A 395 21.75 8.79 -8.50
N GLY A 396 22.40 8.82 -9.70
CA GLY A 396 22.08 9.79 -10.73
C GLY A 396 22.25 11.23 -10.28
N VAL A 397 23.33 11.52 -9.56
CA VAL A 397 23.68 12.87 -9.06
C VAL A 397 23.90 13.81 -10.24
N ARG A 398 23.23 14.97 -10.21
CA ARG A 398 23.33 16.03 -11.22
C ARG A 398 23.86 17.31 -10.56
N GLY A 399 24.90 17.88 -11.15
CA GLY A 399 25.54 19.05 -10.56
C GLY A 399 26.50 18.71 -9.43
N GLN A 400 26.99 19.75 -8.76
CA GLN A 400 27.89 19.64 -7.61
C GLN A 400 27.13 20.00 -6.33
N PHE A 401 27.21 19.16 -5.33
CA PHE A 401 26.86 19.46 -3.95
C PHE A 401 27.84 18.71 -3.03
N ASP A 402 27.98 19.23 -1.84
CA ASP A 402 28.90 18.72 -0.85
C ASP A 402 28.25 17.60 -0.04
N ASP A 403 28.85 16.41 -0.05
CA ASP A 403 28.39 15.24 0.67
C ASP A 403 28.50 15.43 2.21
N GLU A 404 29.49 16.23 2.68
CA GLU A 404 29.63 16.58 4.11
C GLU A 404 28.50 17.52 4.55
N MET A 405 28.18 18.54 3.74
CA MET A 405 27.06 19.44 4.02
C MET A 405 25.71 18.70 4.05
N LEU A 406 25.52 17.68 3.21
CA LEU A 406 24.34 16.83 3.27
C LEU A 406 24.29 16.02 4.57
N ALA A 407 25.42 15.42 4.96
CA ALA A 407 25.52 14.68 6.20
C ALA A 407 25.19 15.58 7.41
N ASP A 408 25.73 16.80 7.44
CA ASP A 408 25.44 17.80 8.49
C ASP A 408 23.97 18.20 8.52
N THR A 409 23.35 18.40 7.36
CA THR A 409 21.92 18.75 7.25
C THR A 409 21.04 17.63 7.80
N LEU A 410 21.33 16.36 7.45
CA LEU A 410 20.61 15.21 7.99
C LEU A 410 20.81 15.07 9.50
N GLN A 411 22.05 15.27 9.98
CA GLN A 411 22.33 15.26 11.40
C GLN A 411 21.58 16.37 12.15
N GLN A 412 21.46 17.55 11.55
CA GLN A 412 20.69 18.65 12.14
C GLN A 412 19.19 18.31 12.20
N ALA A 413 18.63 17.76 11.12
CA ALA A 413 17.24 17.32 11.10
C ALA A 413 16.94 16.25 12.17
N LEU A 414 17.90 15.34 12.42
CA LEU A 414 17.80 14.34 13.47
C LEU A 414 17.92 14.95 14.88
N ARG A 415 18.82 15.94 15.10
CA ARG A 415 18.90 16.68 16.37
C ARG A 415 17.57 17.36 16.70
N GLU A 416 16.92 17.95 15.72
CA GLU A 416 15.61 18.60 15.89
C GLU A 416 14.51 17.63 16.35
N GLN A 417 14.68 16.33 16.06
CA GLN A 417 13.81 15.28 16.58
C GLN A 417 14.20 14.82 18.01
N GLY A 418 15.27 15.34 18.59
CA GLY A 418 15.72 14.96 19.93
C GLY A 418 16.63 13.72 19.96
N THR A 419 17.16 13.27 18.83
CA THR A 419 18.05 12.08 18.78
C THR A 419 19.46 12.40 19.22
N ILE A 420 20.15 11.41 19.80
CA ILE A 420 21.62 11.39 19.82
C ILE A 420 22.08 11.16 18.39
N VAL A 421 22.80 12.14 17.84
CA VAL A 421 23.09 12.21 16.41
C VAL A 421 23.98 11.05 15.96
N PRO A 422 23.51 10.19 15.06
CA PRO A 422 24.32 9.11 14.52
C PRO A 422 25.37 9.65 13.52
N ARG A 423 26.42 8.86 13.27
CA ARG A 423 27.31 9.10 12.13
C ARG A 423 26.49 8.97 10.84
N VAL A 424 26.61 9.91 9.93
CA VAL A 424 26.01 9.85 8.59
C VAL A 424 27.12 9.72 7.56
N GLU A 425 27.05 8.68 6.74
CA GLU A 425 27.98 8.42 5.63
C GLU A 425 27.23 8.49 4.31
N VAL A 426 27.66 9.37 3.43
CA VAL A 426 27.08 9.56 2.09
C VAL A 426 27.89 8.77 1.08
N GLN A 427 27.21 7.92 0.29
CA GLN A 427 27.82 7.08 -0.74
C GLN A 427 27.12 7.29 -2.08
N ARG A 428 27.86 7.62 -3.12
CA ARG A 428 27.37 7.71 -4.49
C ARG A 428 27.40 6.34 -5.15
N VAL A 429 26.26 5.90 -5.69
CA VAL A 429 26.08 4.59 -6.33
C VAL A 429 25.54 4.75 -7.75
N THR A 430 25.75 3.76 -8.59
CA THR A 430 25.21 3.74 -9.96
C THR A 430 23.68 3.59 -9.97
N SER A 431 23.13 2.83 -9.02
CA SER A 431 21.69 2.65 -8.85
C SER A 431 21.36 2.32 -7.40
N ILE A 432 20.17 2.69 -6.93
CA ILE A 432 19.67 2.30 -5.62
C ILE A 432 19.34 0.81 -5.61
N PRO A 433 19.78 0.06 -4.57
CA PRO A 433 19.45 -1.35 -4.43
C PRO A 433 17.94 -1.58 -4.43
N LYS A 434 17.51 -2.61 -5.17
CA LYS A 434 16.10 -3.00 -5.25
C LYS A 434 15.87 -4.32 -4.52
N THR A 435 14.68 -4.46 -3.95
CA THR A 435 14.19 -5.75 -3.42
C THR A 435 14.01 -6.76 -4.56
N ALA A 436 13.83 -8.05 -4.22
CA ALA A 436 13.49 -9.08 -5.20
C ALA A 436 12.23 -8.75 -6.02
N ALA A 437 11.31 -7.95 -5.46
CA ALA A 437 10.12 -7.45 -6.15
C ALA A 437 10.39 -6.22 -7.05
N GLY A 438 11.64 -5.74 -7.13
CA GLY A 438 12.04 -4.59 -7.95
C GLY A 438 11.72 -3.23 -7.31
N LYS A 439 11.25 -3.18 -6.06
CA LYS A 439 11.02 -1.92 -5.31
C LYS A 439 12.33 -1.38 -4.79
N ALA A 440 12.45 -0.04 -4.75
CA ALA A 440 13.55 0.68 -4.15
C ALA A 440 13.06 1.40 -2.87
N PRO A 441 13.04 0.73 -1.70
CA PRO A 441 12.58 1.37 -0.46
C PRO A 441 13.47 2.56 -0.13
N LEU A 442 12.85 3.67 0.28
CA LEU A 442 13.58 4.89 0.63
C LEU A 442 14.33 4.76 1.96
N ILE A 443 13.75 4.01 2.89
CA ILE A 443 14.30 3.81 4.24
C ILE A 443 14.39 2.32 4.54
N THR A 444 15.52 1.89 5.08
CA THR A 444 15.73 0.51 5.55
C THR A 444 16.55 0.49 6.84
N SER A 445 16.37 -0.53 7.66
CA SER A 445 17.19 -0.76 8.84
C SER A 445 17.80 -2.16 8.79
N ASN A 446 19.12 -2.22 8.99
CA ASN A 446 19.86 -3.47 9.14
C ASN A 446 20.04 -3.87 10.62
N LEU A 447 19.42 -3.12 11.55
CA LEU A 447 19.43 -3.44 12.96
C LEU A 447 18.44 -4.58 13.26
N PRO A 448 18.75 -5.48 14.21
CA PRO A 448 17.77 -6.43 14.68
C PRO A 448 16.59 -5.68 15.31
N ARG A 449 15.38 -5.98 14.88
CA ARG A 449 14.17 -5.39 15.46
C ARG A 449 14.04 -5.83 16.90
N SER A 450 14.06 -4.90 17.85
CA SER A 450 13.62 -5.17 19.21
C SER A 450 12.14 -5.50 19.18
N SER A 451 11.76 -6.70 19.60
CA SER A 451 10.34 -7.01 19.84
C SER A 451 9.78 -5.98 20.80
N PRO A 452 8.54 -5.45 20.57
CA PRO A 452 7.92 -4.59 21.54
C PRO A 452 7.88 -5.34 22.87
N LEU A 453 8.44 -4.73 23.91
CA LEU A 453 8.39 -5.25 25.27
C LEU A 453 6.92 -5.41 25.62
N SER A 454 6.45 -6.65 25.71
CA SER A 454 5.22 -6.99 26.39
C SER A 454 5.40 -6.56 27.85
N GLY A 455 4.81 -5.42 28.20
CA GLY A 455 4.73 -4.97 29.57
C GLY A 455 3.92 -5.99 30.39
N ALA A 456 4.61 -7.01 30.88
CA ALA A 456 4.07 -7.90 31.91
C ALA A 456 4.03 -7.09 33.20
N ALA A 457 2.84 -6.65 33.55
CA ALA A 457 2.52 -6.27 34.91
C ALA A 457 2.51 -7.55 35.77
N ASP A 458 3.66 -7.94 36.26
CA ASP A 458 3.75 -8.88 37.39
C ASP A 458 3.77 -8.06 38.69
N SER A 459 2.57 -7.70 39.14
CA SER A 459 2.38 -7.14 40.48
C SER A 459 2.35 -8.28 41.48
N GLY A 460 3.46 -8.41 42.21
CA GLY A 460 3.71 -9.36 43.26
C GLY A 460 2.53 -9.61 44.22
N ARG A 461 2.16 -10.87 44.33
CA ARG A 461 1.52 -11.40 45.54
C ARG A 461 2.60 -11.76 46.57
N SER A 462 2.85 -10.86 47.46
CA SER A 462 3.55 -11.15 48.72
C SER A 462 2.66 -12.06 49.57
N SER A 463 3.02 -13.31 49.67
CA SER A 463 2.54 -14.21 50.71
C SER A 463 3.15 -13.79 52.05
N LYS A 464 2.34 -13.29 52.97
CA LYS A 464 2.64 -13.29 54.42
C LYS A 464 2.06 -14.56 55.01
N GLU A 465 2.88 -15.54 55.24
CA GLU A 465 2.69 -16.48 56.34
C GLU A 465 2.96 -15.76 57.67
N ALA A 466 2.01 -15.79 58.56
CA ALA A 466 2.22 -15.59 60.01
C ALA A 466 1.41 -16.67 60.71
N GLY A 467 2.13 -17.57 61.37
CA GLY A 467 1.57 -18.56 62.24
C GLY A 467 0.98 -17.97 63.53
N ILE A 468 0.04 -18.63 64.01
CA ILE A 468 -0.08 -19.27 65.35
C ILE A 468 -1.23 -20.27 65.24
#